data_bf4815a122a6bcf23c5af333ac1d1c6f
#
_entry.id   bf4815a122a6bcf23c5af333ac1d1c6f
#
_cell.length_a   1.000
_cell.length_b   1.000
_cell.length_c   1.000
_cell.angle_alpha   90.00
_cell.angle_beta   90.00
_cell.angle_gamma   90.00
#
_symmetry.space_group_name_H-M   'P 1'
#
loop_
_entity.id
_entity.type
_entity.pdbx_description
1 polymer ?
#
loop_
_entity_poly.entity_id
_entity_poly.type
_entity_poly.pdbx_seq_one_letter_code
_entity_poly.pdbx_strand_id
1 'polypeptide(L)'
;KPHEQVKPKKVEELKKMTIRWKGYTKPILVDSVTGSVLDGHHRYNVGLELNLKRLPALLVDYLQDENISVTVWPNTELVEISKQDVIAKSLSDEVYPPKTSKHILTKDVPPIFVTLAELSLSGNE
;
A
#
# COMPACT_ATOMS: atom_id res chain seq x y z
N LYS A 1 1.18 2.81 8.22
CA LYS A 1 0.98 1.64 9.10
C LYS A 1 0.57 0.42 8.27
N PRO A 2 1.52 -0.41 7.90
CA PRO A 2 1.22 -1.62 7.12
C PRO A 2 0.52 -2.68 7.98
N HIS A 3 -0.23 -3.55 7.32
CA HIS A 3 -0.90 -4.69 7.97
C HIS A 3 -0.46 -6.03 7.37
N GLU A 4 0.42 -6.02 6.40
CA GLU A 4 0.79 -7.23 5.66
C GLU A 4 2.29 -7.24 5.40
N GLN A 5 2.89 -8.44 5.47
CA GLN A 5 4.29 -8.63 5.12
C GLN A 5 4.46 -8.55 3.60
N VAL A 6 5.70 -8.33 3.18
CA VAL A 6 6.05 -8.29 1.76
C VAL A 6 6.96 -9.46 1.41
N LYS A 7 7.00 -9.79 0.13
CA LYS A 7 7.95 -10.78 -0.40
C LYS A 7 9.22 -10.03 -0.78
N PRO A 8 10.37 -10.28 -0.10
CA PRO A 8 11.60 -9.51 -0.35
C PRO A 8 12.04 -9.52 -1.81
N LYS A 9 11.86 -10.62 -2.51
CA LYS A 9 12.23 -10.73 -3.92
C LYS A 9 11.39 -9.81 -4.81
N LYS A 10 10.10 -9.68 -4.49
CA LYS A 10 9.21 -8.77 -5.23
C LYS A 10 9.54 -7.31 -4.95
N VAL A 11 9.91 -7.00 -3.71
CA VAL A 11 10.37 -5.65 -3.36
C VAL A 11 11.62 -5.31 -4.16
N GLU A 12 12.58 -6.23 -4.23
CA GLU A 12 13.83 -6.03 -4.98
C GLU A 12 13.57 -5.79 -6.48
N GLU A 13 12.70 -6.60 -7.09
CA GLU A 13 12.33 -6.43 -8.50
C GLU A 13 11.64 -5.09 -8.75
N LEU A 14 10.68 -4.74 -7.90
CA LEU A 14 9.94 -3.48 -8.02
C LEU A 14 10.85 -2.28 -7.80
N LYS A 15 11.79 -2.38 -6.85
CA LYS A 15 12.78 -1.34 -6.60
C LYS A 15 13.62 -1.06 -7.85
N LYS A 16 14.10 -2.12 -8.52
CA LYS A 16 14.87 -1.98 -9.78
C LYS A 16 14.04 -1.29 -10.86
N MET A 17 12.79 -1.67 -11.01
CA MET A 17 11.89 -1.06 -11.99
C MET A 17 11.62 0.41 -11.66
N THR A 18 11.39 0.72 -10.39
CA THR A 18 11.12 2.08 -9.91
C THR A 18 12.32 3.00 -10.19
N ILE A 19 13.53 2.52 -9.94
CA ILE A 19 14.75 3.26 -10.23
C ILE A 19 14.89 3.48 -11.75
N ARG A 20 14.62 2.45 -12.54
CA ARG A 20 14.69 2.53 -14.00
C ARG A 20 13.71 3.56 -14.56
N TRP A 21 12.47 3.58 -14.05
CA TRP A 21 11.44 4.53 -14.46
C TRP A 21 11.66 5.92 -13.85
N LYS A 22 12.49 6.03 -12.83
CA LYS A 22 12.75 7.27 -12.07
C LYS A 22 11.49 7.83 -11.39
N GLY A 23 10.56 6.97 -11.06
CA GLY A 23 9.33 7.40 -10.40
C GLY A 23 8.34 6.28 -10.13
N TYR A 24 7.23 6.68 -9.50
CA TYR A 24 6.10 5.82 -9.18
C TYR A 24 4.99 6.00 -10.22
N THR A 25 4.46 4.90 -10.70
CA THR A 25 3.36 4.89 -11.68
C THR A 25 2.01 4.58 -11.06
N LYS A 26 1.99 4.14 -9.79
CA LYS A 26 0.76 3.84 -9.06
C LYS A 26 0.88 4.35 -7.63
N PRO A 27 -0.21 4.91 -7.06
CA PRO A 27 -0.22 5.28 -5.66
C PRO A 27 -0.38 4.04 -4.77
N ILE A 28 -0.01 4.18 -3.50
CA ILE A 28 -0.45 3.24 -2.47
C ILE A 28 -1.85 3.65 -2.02
N LEU A 29 -2.62 2.70 -1.49
CA LEU A 29 -3.96 2.98 -0.96
C LEU A 29 -3.86 3.10 0.56
N VAL A 30 -4.32 4.23 1.12
CA VAL A 30 -4.15 4.55 2.53
C VAL A 30 -5.46 5.01 3.13
N ASP A 31 -5.78 4.53 4.35
CA ASP A 31 -6.92 5.03 5.10
C ASP A 31 -6.62 6.43 5.64
N SER A 32 -7.48 7.39 5.32
CA SER A 32 -7.32 8.79 5.71
C SER A 32 -7.48 9.01 7.22
N VAL A 33 -8.17 8.12 7.92
CA VAL A 33 -8.46 8.26 9.36
C VAL A 33 -7.30 7.73 10.20
N THR A 34 -6.79 6.54 9.88
CA THR A 34 -5.77 5.86 10.71
C THR A 34 -4.36 5.92 10.12
N GLY A 35 -4.22 6.25 8.84
CA GLY A 35 -2.95 6.17 8.14
C GLY A 35 -2.54 4.74 7.79
N SER A 36 -3.46 3.78 7.87
CA SER A 36 -3.17 2.38 7.56
C SER A 36 -2.92 2.21 6.06
N VAL A 37 -1.85 1.51 5.69
CA VAL A 37 -1.60 1.12 4.30
C VAL A 37 -2.51 -0.05 3.98
N LEU A 38 -3.43 0.15 3.05
CA LEU A 38 -4.43 -0.85 2.67
C LEU A 38 -3.94 -1.72 1.52
N ASP A 39 -3.32 -1.12 0.53
CA ASP A 39 -2.78 -1.80 -0.63
C ASP A 39 -1.50 -1.11 -1.09
N GLY A 40 -0.60 -1.87 -1.73
CA GLY A 40 0.68 -1.33 -2.18
C GLY A 40 1.80 -1.50 -1.15
N HIS A 41 1.77 -2.54 -0.32
CA HIS A 41 2.80 -2.80 0.68
C HIS A 41 4.20 -2.94 0.08
N HIS A 42 4.31 -3.53 -1.12
CA HIS A 42 5.60 -3.64 -1.81
C HIS A 42 6.10 -2.26 -2.24
N ARG A 43 5.22 -1.41 -2.77
CA ARG A 43 5.56 -0.03 -3.15
C ARG A 43 5.96 0.81 -1.94
N TYR A 44 5.28 0.60 -0.81
CA TYR A 44 5.61 1.25 0.45
C TYR A 44 7.03 0.86 0.90
N ASN A 45 7.37 -0.43 0.83
CA ASN A 45 8.69 -0.91 1.23
C ASN A 45 9.80 -0.42 0.30
N VAL A 46 9.53 -0.29 -1.01
CA VAL A 46 10.48 0.32 -1.95
C VAL A 46 10.79 1.77 -1.51
N GLY A 47 9.76 2.51 -1.10
CA GLY A 47 9.95 3.87 -0.60
C GLY A 47 10.84 3.93 0.63
N LEU A 48 10.68 2.99 1.56
CA LEU A 48 11.55 2.89 2.73
C LEU A 48 13.00 2.60 2.33
N GLU A 49 13.22 1.66 1.43
CA GLU A 49 14.57 1.31 0.99
C GLU A 49 15.27 2.43 0.22
N LEU A 50 14.50 3.24 -0.51
CA LEU A 50 15.03 4.38 -1.25
C LEU A 50 15.11 5.65 -0.39
N ASN A 51 14.73 5.58 0.88
CA ASN A 51 14.71 6.73 1.82
C ASN A 51 13.89 7.92 1.30
N LEU A 52 12.78 7.65 0.64
CA LEU A 52 11.92 8.70 0.13
C LEU A 52 11.20 9.41 1.28
N LYS A 53 11.05 10.73 1.17
CA LYS A 53 10.37 11.55 2.17
C LYS A 53 8.85 11.43 2.05
N ARG A 54 8.35 11.12 0.86
CA ARG A 54 6.92 11.02 0.56
C ARG A 54 6.66 9.87 -0.40
N LEU A 55 5.43 9.42 -0.43
CA LEU A 55 4.94 8.43 -1.40
C LEU A 55 3.62 8.93 -1.98
N PRO A 56 3.35 8.66 -3.26
CA PRO A 56 2.04 8.97 -3.81
C PRO A 56 1.00 8.05 -3.18
N ALA A 57 -0.05 8.62 -2.61
CA ALA A 57 -1.08 7.88 -1.91
C ALA A 57 -2.46 8.32 -2.35
N LEU A 58 -3.35 7.35 -2.53
CA LEU A 58 -4.79 7.60 -2.67
C LEU A 58 -5.38 7.45 -1.27
N LEU A 59 -5.90 8.55 -0.72
CA LEU A 59 -6.49 8.57 0.61
C LEU A 59 -7.98 8.27 0.52
N VAL A 60 -8.46 7.35 1.33
CA VAL A 60 -9.87 6.96 1.36
C VAL A 60 -10.34 6.83 2.81
N ASP A 61 -11.62 7.08 3.06
CA ASP A 61 -12.24 6.74 4.34
C ASP A 61 -12.66 5.29 4.27
N TYR A 62 -11.75 4.40 4.61
CA TYR A 62 -11.83 2.97 4.34
C TYR A 62 -13.10 2.31 4.88
N LEU A 63 -13.43 2.59 6.14
CA LEU A 63 -14.58 1.96 6.79
C LEU A 63 -15.91 2.44 6.23
N GLN A 64 -15.95 3.64 5.65
CA GLN A 64 -17.17 4.27 5.15
C GLN A 64 -17.33 4.18 3.62
N ASP A 65 -16.23 3.97 2.89
CA ASP A 65 -16.25 3.98 1.42
C ASP A 65 -16.78 2.67 0.86
N GLU A 66 -17.99 2.69 0.32
CA GLU A 66 -18.65 1.52 -0.25
C GLU A 66 -18.04 1.06 -1.58
N ASN A 67 -17.20 1.89 -2.20
CA ASN A 67 -16.52 1.54 -3.45
C ASN A 67 -15.30 0.65 -3.23
N ILE A 68 -14.95 0.38 -1.97
CA ILE A 68 -13.81 -0.46 -1.61
C ILE A 68 -14.32 -1.63 -0.78
N SER A 69 -13.93 -2.83 -1.17
CA SER A 69 -14.20 -4.04 -0.39
C SER A 69 -12.90 -4.81 -0.18
N VAL A 70 -12.92 -5.70 0.79
CA VAL A 70 -11.78 -6.57 1.09
C VAL A 70 -12.25 -8.01 1.20
N THR A 71 -11.45 -8.91 0.66
CA THR A 71 -11.62 -10.35 0.79
C THR A 71 -10.26 -10.99 0.98
N VAL A 72 -10.23 -12.30 1.14
CA VAL A 72 -8.97 -13.03 1.26
C VAL A 72 -8.51 -13.49 -0.11
N TRP A 73 -7.18 -13.55 -0.29
CA TRP A 73 -6.60 -14.18 -1.47
C TRP A 73 -6.76 -15.70 -1.37
N PRO A 74 -6.85 -16.42 -2.51
CA PRO A 74 -6.77 -17.88 -2.50
C PRO A 74 -5.49 -18.35 -1.82
N ASN A 75 -5.53 -19.52 -1.19
CA ASN A 75 -4.39 -20.15 -0.52
C ASN A 75 -3.89 -19.43 0.74
N THR A 76 -4.70 -18.54 1.33
CA THR A 76 -4.42 -18.01 2.66
C THR A 76 -5.10 -18.90 3.72
N GLU A 77 -4.58 -18.85 4.95
CA GLU A 77 -5.16 -19.60 6.07
C GLU A 77 -6.49 -19.02 6.54
N LEU A 78 -6.75 -17.74 6.27
CA LEU A 78 -8.00 -17.10 6.65
C LEU A 78 -9.12 -17.47 5.69
N VAL A 79 -10.30 -17.70 6.24
CA VAL A 79 -11.51 -17.96 5.45
C VAL A 79 -12.17 -16.66 5.01
N GLU A 80 -12.10 -15.64 5.87
CA GLU A 80 -12.68 -14.32 5.59
C GLU A 80 -11.89 -13.24 6.32
N ILE A 81 -12.08 -11.99 5.89
CA ILE A 81 -11.43 -10.83 6.50
C ILE A 81 -12.38 -9.63 6.36
N SER A 82 -12.45 -8.80 7.40
CA SER A 82 -13.23 -7.57 7.37
C SER A 82 -12.32 -6.35 7.27
N LYS A 83 -12.92 -5.20 6.93
CA LYS A 83 -12.19 -3.93 6.95
C LYS A 83 -11.67 -3.61 8.35
N GLN A 84 -12.46 -3.92 9.39
CA GLN A 84 -12.07 -3.72 10.78
C GLN A 84 -10.85 -4.58 11.14
N ASP A 85 -10.79 -5.82 10.63
CA ASP A 85 -9.64 -6.70 10.85
C ASP A 85 -8.36 -6.10 10.25
N VAL A 86 -8.44 -5.52 9.05
CA VAL A 86 -7.30 -4.88 8.39
C VAL A 86 -6.79 -3.70 9.22
N ILE A 87 -7.69 -2.83 9.67
CA ILE A 87 -7.34 -1.67 10.50
C ILE A 87 -6.73 -2.12 11.83
N ALA A 88 -7.37 -3.07 12.51
CA ALA A 88 -6.88 -3.58 13.79
C ALA A 88 -5.47 -4.16 13.66
N LYS A 89 -5.22 -4.93 12.60
CA LYS A 89 -3.89 -5.51 12.36
C LYS A 89 -2.85 -4.42 12.11
N SER A 90 -3.18 -3.39 11.33
CA SER A 90 -2.24 -2.29 11.04
C SER A 90 -1.88 -1.48 12.27
N LEU A 91 -2.77 -1.40 13.26
CA LEU A 91 -2.54 -0.68 14.50
C LEU A 91 -1.89 -1.55 15.57
N SER A 92 -1.73 -2.85 15.32
CA SER A 92 -1.07 -3.79 16.21
C SER A 92 0.42 -3.89 15.89
N ASP A 93 1.17 -4.65 16.69
CA ASP A 93 2.58 -4.95 16.43
C ASP A 93 2.77 -6.13 15.47
N GLU A 94 1.67 -6.68 14.97
CA GLU A 94 1.68 -7.84 14.09
C GLU A 94 1.23 -7.48 12.68
N VAL A 95 1.61 -8.31 11.71
CA VAL A 95 1.19 -8.18 10.31
C VAL A 95 0.78 -9.55 9.77
N TYR A 96 -0.10 -9.53 8.77
CA TYR A 96 -0.46 -10.75 8.05
C TYR A 96 0.67 -11.19 7.11
N PRO A 97 0.71 -12.49 6.75
CA PRO A 97 1.59 -12.95 5.66
C PRO A 97 1.30 -12.21 4.34
N PRO A 98 2.24 -12.22 3.39
CA PRO A 98 1.99 -11.59 2.09
C PRO A 98 0.77 -12.17 1.39
N LYS A 99 0.02 -11.32 0.67
CA LYS A 99 -1.19 -11.70 -0.07
C LYS A 99 -2.25 -12.38 0.79
N THR A 100 -2.54 -11.80 1.95
CA THR A 100 -3.65 -12.23 2.79
C THR A 100 -4.92 -11.47 2.43
N SER A 101 -4.85 -10.13 2.40
CA SER A 101 -5.99 -9.27 2.08
C SER A 101 -5.99 -8.88 0.61
N LYS A 102 -7.13 -9.00 -0.05
CA LYS A 102 -7.33 -8.57 -1.44
C LYS A 102 -8.34 -7.42 -1.43
N HIS A 103 -7.91 -6.24 -1.83
CA HIS A 103 -8.77 -5.08 -1.91
C HIS A 103 -9.31 -4.92 -3.33
N ILE A 104 -10.61 -4.68 -3.42
CA ILE A 104 -11.33 -4.54 -4.69
C ILE A 104 -11.95 -3.15 -4.71
N LEU A 105 -11.61 -2.36 -5.72
CA LEU A 105 -12.18 -1.04 -5.94
C LEU A 105 -13.14 -1.09 -7.11
N THR A 106 -14.33 -0.49 -6.94
CA THR A 106 -15.33 -0.42 -8.00
C THR A 106 -15.06 0.73 -8.98
N LYS A 107 -14.13 1.63 -8.61
CA LYS A 107 -13.69 2.74 -9.46
C LYS A 107 -12.23 2.54 -9.85
N ASP A 108 -11.91 2.82 -11.11
CA ASP A 108 -10.54 2.74 -11.57
C ASP A 108 -9.67 3.83 -10.94
N VAL A 109 -8.46 3.46 -10.57
CA VAL A 109 -7.45 4.42 -10.12
C VAL A 109 -6.68 4.87 -11.36
N PRO A 110 -6.71 6.17 -11.71
CA PRO A 110 -5.97 6.63 -12.88
C PRO A 110 -4.48 6.38 -12.75
N PRO A 111 -3.77 6.08 -13.85
CA PRO A 111 -2.32 6.00 -13.79
C PRO A 111 -1.73 7.36 -13.45
N ILE A 112 -0.64 7.33 -12.69
CA ILE A 112 0.08 8.54 -12.30
C ILE A 112 1.54 8.40 -12.71
N PHE A 113 2.27 9.50 -12.64
CA PHE A 113 3.73 9.45 -12.66
C PHE A 113 4.27 10.54 -11.73
N VAL A 114 4.90 10.12 -10.65
CA VAL A 114 5.53 11.02 -9.68
C VAL A 114 7.01 10.67 -9.60
N THR A 115 7.87 11.63 -9.88
CA THR A 115 9.31 11.37 -9.96
C THR A 115 9.92 11.10 -8.58
N LEU A 116 11.00 10.34 -8.54
CA LEU A 116 11.77 10.11 -7.33
C LEU A 116 12.32 11.42 -6.76
N ALA A 117 12.67 12.36 -7.63
CA ALA A 117 13.14 13.69 -7.20
C ALA A 117 12.07 14.42 -6.38
N GLU A 118 10.81 14.42 -6.86
CA GLU A 118 9.70 15.03 -6.13
C GLU A 118 9.43 14.33 -4.78
N LEU A 119 9.52 13.01 -4.76
CA LEU A 119 9.27 12.22 -3.55
C LEU A 119 10.39 12.33 -2.53
N SER A 120 11.56 12.82 -2.92
CA SER A 120 12.69 13.04 -2.04
C SER A 120 12.67 14.39 -1.36
N LEU A 121 11.80 15.31 -1.79
CA LEU A 121 11.68 16.64 -1.19
C LEU A 121 10.92 16.57 0.13
N SER A 122 11.30 17.40 1.10
CA SER A 122 10.53 17.53 2.33
C SER A 122 9.27 18.35 2.05
N GLY A 123 8.26 18.21 2.91
CA GLY A 123 6.98 18.89 2.72
C GLY A 123 7.07 20.43 2.79
N ASN A 124 8.18 20.97 3.26
CA ASN A 124 8.41 22.42 3.43
C ASN A 124 9.33 23.03 2.37
N GLU A 125 9.70 22.27 1.37
CA GLU A 125 10.61 22.70 0.31
C GLU A 125 9.91 22.99 -0.99
#